data_023c60f18da11051c13d2e301699c32c
#
_entry.id   023c60f18da11051c13d2e301699c32c
#
_cell.length_a   1.000
_cell.length_b   1.000
_cell.length_c   1.000
_cell.angle_alpha   90.00
_cell.angle_beta   90.00
_cell.angle_gamma   90.00
#
_symmetry.space_group_name_H-M   'P 1'
#
loop_
_entity.id
_entity.type
_entity.pdbx_description
1 polymer ?
#
loop_
_entity_poly.entity_id
_entity_poly.type
_entity_poly.pdbx_seq_one_letter_code
_entity_poly.pdbx_strand_id
1 'polypeptide(L)'
;MRAVRFHAHGGPDVLVLEDAPDPEPLPGQVMVRVRACALNHLDLWQRRGLDRVTIPFPHISGADVAGDVAAAPGGEFAVGTRVFLQPGLSCGRCAACLAGRDNTCPHYDVLGYRSEGGYAEYVRVPAANVVPVPDAVSYEAAAAFPLTFLTAWHMLVTRARVAAGETVLVLAAGSGVGQAAIQVARLHGARVIATAGSAAKLARARDLGAHEVIDHYASDIAAEARRLTDKRGVDVVVEHVGQATWAKSVRALAPGGRLVTCGNTTGWEAAIDLRFLFSRQLSLLGSYMGTKAELLHAAQFLFDGRFRPLVDTVMPLAAAADAHRRLEAGDVCGKLVLTP
;
A
#
# COMPACT_ATOMS: atom_id res chain seq x y z
N MET A 1 18.76 -6.16 19.64
CA MET A 1 18.69 -5.55 18.29
C MET A 1 18.47 -4.05 18.37
N ARG A 2 18.89 -3.31 17.33
CA ARG A 2 18.50 -1.90 17.18
C ARG A 2 17.11 -1.85 16.57
N ALA A 3 16.24 -0.97 17.11
CA ALA A 3 14.88 -0.74 16.60
C ALA A 3 14.47 0.72 16.77
N VAL A 4 13.65 1.22 15.87
CA VAL A 4 12.95 2.50 16.05
C VAL A 4 11.62 2.24 16.74
N ARG A 5 11.47 2.78 17.93
CA ARG A 5 10.31 2.59 18.80
C ARG A 5 9.68 3.93 19.19
N PHE A 6 8.43 3.88 19.56
CA PHE A 6 7.76 4.99 20.24
C PHE A 6 7.01 4.49 21.47
N HIS A 7 7.03 5.32 22.52
CA HIS A 7 6.51 5.01 23.86
C HIS A 7 5.18 5.69 24.15
N ALA A 8 4.77 6.58 23.26
CA ALA A 8 3.49 7.30 23.29
C ALA A 8 3.14 7.76 21.87
N HIS A 9 1.87 8.03 21.61
CA HIS A 9 1.45 8.67 20.37
C HIS A 9 1.95 10.11 20.28
N GLY A 10 2.23 10.60 19.06
CA GLY A 10 2.69 11.97 18.87
C GLY A 10 3.19 12.31 17.48
N GLY A 11 3.96 13.39 17.39
CA GLY A 11 4.67 13.82 16.18
C GLY A 11 5.84 12.90 15.82
N PRO A 12 6.58 13.18 14.72
CA PRO A 12 7.70 12.33 14.29
C PRO A 12 8.80 12.17 15.35
N ASP A 13 8.94 13.13 16.26
CA ASP A 13 9.98 13.14 17.31
C ASP A 13 9.80 12.06 18.39
N VAL A 14 8.63 11.39 18.45
CA VAL A 14 8.45 10.25 19.37
C VAL A 14 9.14 8.98 18.89
N LEU A 15 9.62 8.95 17.64
CA LEU A 15 10.35 7.83 17.06
C LEU A 15 11.81 7.87 17.52
N VAL A 16 12.21 6.90 18.33
CA VAL A 16 13.54 6.81 18.92
C VAL A 16 14.24 5.54 18.49
N LEU A 17 15.45 5.65 17.97
CA LEU A 17 16.31 4.49 17.71
C LEU A 17 16.98 4.07 19.03
N GLU A 18 16.66 2.88 19.50
CA GLU A 18 17.13 2.36 20.77
C GLU A 18 17.40 0.85 20.71
N ASP A 19 17.99 0.30 21.76
CA ASP A 19 18.14 -1.13 21.91
C ASP A 19 16.81 -1.76 22.36
N ALA A 20 16.45 -2.86 21.70
CA ALA A 20 15.28 -3.68 22.00
C ALA A 20 15.69 -5.16 22.11
N PRO A 21 14.93 -5.99 22.84
CA PRO A 21 15.17 -7.44 22.84
C PRO A 21 15.08 -8.02 21.43
N ASP A 22 15.91 -9.00 21.13
CA ASP A 22 15.78 -9.78 19.90
C ASP A 22 14.48 -10.61 19.94
N PRO A 23 13.70 -10.67 18.84
CA PRO A 23 12.52 -11.50 18.81
C PRO A 23 12.91 -13.00 18.78
N GLU A 24 12.32 -13.80 19.65
CA GLU A 24 12.52 -15.25 19.66
C GLU A 24 11.42 -15.94 18.86
N PRO A 25 11.71 -16.60 17.72
CA PRO A 25 10.71 -17.30 16.94
C PRO A 25 10.28 -18.60 17.61
N LEU A 26 8.97 -18.84 17.68
CA LEU A 26 8.36 -20.09 18.09
C LEU A 26 8.16 -21.02 16.89
N PRO A 27 7.90 -22.34 17.11
CA PRO A 27 7.50 -23.23 16.02
C PRO A 27 6.34 -22.66 15.20
N GLY A 28 6.44 -22.70 13.86
CA GLY A 28 5.49 -22.06 12.94
C GLY A 28 5.71 -20.56 12.73
N GLN A 29 6.77 -20.00 13.30
CA GLN A 29 7.21 -18.61 13.10
C GLN A 29 8.61 -18.57 12.48
N VAL A 30 8.90 -17.48 11.81
CA VAL A 30 10.21 -17.20 11.19
C VAL A 30 10.71 -15.86 11.70
N MET A 31 11.98 -15.81 12.08
CA MET A 31 12.71 -14.57 12.33
C MET A 31 13.39 -14.15 11.03
N VAL A 32 13.15 -12.93 10.61
CA VAL A 32 13.76 -12.33 9.42
C VAL A 32 14.70 -11.22 9.84
N ARG A 33 15.95 -11.27 9.38
CA ARG A 33 16.87 -10.14 9.42
C ARG A 33 16.41 -9.13 8.39
N VAL A 34 15.98 -7.96 8.84
CA VAL A 34 15.49 -6.89 7.96
C VAL A 34 16.66 -6.31 7.15
N ARG A 35 16.46 -6.20 5.85
CA ARG A 35 17.37 -5.50 4.93
C ARG A 35 16.76 -4.22 4.40
N ALA A 36 15.44 -4.18 4.31
CA ALA A 36 14.67 -3.03 3.87
C ALA A 36 13.28 -3.06 4.50
N CYS A 37 12.78 -1.90 4.93
CA CYS A 37 11.40 -1.72 5.38
C CYS A 37 10.83 -0.44 4.76
N ALA A 38 9.73 -0.56 4.00
CA ALA A 38 9.16 0.58 3.29
C ALA A 38 8.00 1.21 4.06
N LEU A 39 7.97 2.56 4.11
CA LEU A 39 6.96 3.33 4.82
C LEU A 39 5.59 3.28 4.14
N ASN A 40 4.55 3.37 4.95
CA ASN A 40 3.16 3.54 4.55
C ASN A 40 2.48 4.66 5.36
N HIS A 41 1.38 5.23 4.84
CA HIS A 41 0.57 6.18 5.61
C HIS A 41 0.00 5.55 6.89
N LEU A 42 -0.13 4.22 6.94
CA LEU A 42 -0.52 3.47 8.13
C LEU A 42 0.41 3.75 9.31
N ASP A 43 1.72 3.84 9.06
CA ASP A 43 2.74 4.12 10.08
C ASP A 43 2.57 5.52 10.69
N LEU A 44 2.15 6.50 9.84
CA LEU A 44 1.85 7.86 10.32
C LEU A 44 0.61 7.88 11.23
N TRP A 45 -0.45 7.20 10.81
CA TRP A 45 -1.70 7.13 11.58
C TRP A 45 -1.50 6.41 12.90
N GLN A 46 -0.79 5.29 12.88
CA GLN A 46 -0.46 4.51 14.06
C GLN A 46 0.37 5.34 15.07
N ARG A 47 1.42 6.00 14.61
CA ARG A 47 2.23 6.87 15.48
C ARG A 47 1.42 8.02 16.08
N ARG A 48 0.52 8.65 15.30
CA ARG A 48 -0.36 9.73 15.76
C ARG A 48 -1.42 9.28 16.74
N GLY A 49 -1.77 8.00 16.69
CA GLY A 49 -2.92 7.42 17.37
C GLY A 49 -4.17 7.43 16.50
N LEU A 50 -4.93 6.36 16.60
CA LEU A 50 -6.23 6.22 15.94
C LEU A 50 -7.31 6.00 17.00
N ASP A 51 -8.43 6.69 16.85
CA ASP A 51 -9.58 6.47 17.72
C ASP A 51 -9.98 4.99 17.74
N ARG A 52 -10.23 4.46 18.93
CA ARG A 52 -10.67 3.07 19.17
C ARG A 52 -9.64 1.99 18.81
N VAL A 53 -8.38 2.35 18.55
CA VAL A 53 -7.30 1.39 18.35
C VAL A 53 -6.28 1.56 19.48
N THR A 54 -6.12 0.50 20.28
CA THR A 54 -5.09 0.44 21.32
C THR A 54 -3.93 -0.38 20.80
N ILE A 55 -2.73 0.17 20.86
CA ILE A 55 -1.49 -0.55 20.61
C ILE A 55 -0.66 -0.63 21.89
N PRO A 56 0.08 -1.73 22.12
CA PRO A 56 0.99 -1.81 23.25
C PRO A 56 2.17 -0.87 23.03
N PHE A 57 2.69 -0.30 24.12
CA PHE A 57 3.94 0.47 24.12
C PHE A 57 5.00 -0.24 24.98
N PRO A 58 6.29 -0.07 24.62
CA PRO A 58 6.82 0.57 23.41
C PRO A 58 6.48 -0.23 22.15
N HIS A 59 6.38 0.44 20.98
CA HIS A 59 5.91 -0.16 19.76
C HIS A 59 6.85 0.06 18.57
N ILE A 60 6.99 -0.94 17.69
CA ILE A 60 7.77 -0.91 16.45
C ILE A 60 6.80 -0.93 15.26
N SER A 61 6.80 0.12 14.44
CA SER A 61 6.04 0.19 13.18
C SER A 61 6.73 -0.54 12.03
N GLY A 62 6.10 -0.54 10.85
CA GLY A 62 6.66 -1.01 9.59
C GLY A 62 6.04 -2.32 9.11
N ALA A 63 5.18 -2.21 8.09
CA ALA A 63 4.43 -3.33 7.54
C ALA A 63 5.14 -4.04 6.37
N ASP A 64 5.87 -3.29 5.57
CA ASP A 64 6.46 -3.72 4.31
C ASP A 64 7.94 -4.06 4.50
N VAL A 65 8.25 -5.34 4.65
CA VAL A 65 9.60 -5.81 5.00
C VAL A 65 10.15 -6.75 3.93
N ALA A 66 11.42 -6.58 3.61
CA ALA A 66 12.24 -7.55 2.89
C ALA A 66 13.55 -7.82 3.65
N GLY A 67 14.05 -9.05 3.55
CA GLY A 67 15.27 -9.44 4.25
C GLY A 67 15.64 -10.90 4.05
N ASP A 68 16.41 -11.43 4.99
CA ASP A 68 16.88 -12.82 4.98
C ASP A 68 16.31 -13.59 6.18
N VAL A 69 15.93 -14.84 5.96
CA VAL A 69 15.57 -15.72 7.06
C VAL A 69 16.76 -15.86 8.00
N ALA A 70 16.60 -15.45 9.25
CA ALA A 70 17.61 -15.57 10.30
C ALA A 70 17.40 -16.84 11.16
N ALA A 71 16.15 -17.24 11.40
CA ALA A 71 15.80 -18.48 12.07
C ALA A 71 14.40 -18.96 11.66
N ALA A 72 14.23 -20.26 11.49
CA ALA A 72 12.95 -20.92 11.23
C ALA A 72 12.93 -22.26 12.01
N PRO A 73 12.54 -22.26 13.31
CA PRO A 73 12.63 -23.45 14.16
C PRO A 73 11.82 -24.65 13.67
N GLY A 74 10.76 -24.43 12.91
CA GLY A 74 9.96 -25.50 12.29
C GLY A 74 10.57 -26.08 11.01
N GLY A 75 11.69 -25.53 10.52
CA GLY A 75 12.35 -26.01 9.30
C GLY A 75 11.67 -25.60 7.99
N GLU A 76 10.73 -24.66 8.02
CA GLU A 76 9.95 -24.22 6.84
C GLU A 76 10.83 -23.52 5.79
N PHE A 77 11.91 -22.86 6.22
CA PHE A 77 12.84 -22.12 5.37
C PHE A 77 14.29 -22.33 5.79
N ALA A 78 15.18 -22.39 4.82
CA ALA A 78 16.62 -22.36 5.08
C ALA A 78 17.06 -20.97 5.57
N VAL A 79 17.99 -20.91 6.53
CA VAL A 79 18.64 -19.67 6.95
C VAL A 79 19.35 -19.04 5.75
N GLY A 80 19.23 -17.73 5.60
CA GLY A 80 19.75 -16.98 4.45
C GLY A 80 18.81 -16.90 3.25
N THR A 81 17.66 -17.59 3.26
CA THR A 81 16.65 -17.44 2.19
C THR A 81 16.20 -15.99 2.12
N ARG A 82 16.30 -15.38 0.93
CA ARG A 82 15.80 -14.02 0.65
C ARG A 82 14.29 -14.01 0.58
N VAL A 83 13.66 -13.06 1.28
CA VAL A 83 12.20 -13.02 1.42
C VAL A 83 11.68 -11.59 1.43
N PHE A 84 10.39 -11.42 1.07
CA PHE A 84 9.56 -10.33 1.58
C PHE A 84 8.44 -10.89 2.44
N LEU A 85 7.81 -10.02 3.24
CA LEU A 85 6.73 -10.44 4.14
C LEU A 85 5.37 -10.03 3.59
N GLN A 86 4.41 -10.97 3.63
CA GLN A 86 2.99 -10.66 3.47
C GLN A 86 2.54 -9.84 4.69
N PRO A 87 2.14 -8.56 4.51
CA PRO A 87 1.85 -7.69 5.66
C PRO A 87 0.55 -8.05 6.40
N GLY A 88 -0.39 -8.74 5.74
CA GLY A 88 -1.67 -9.14 6.35
C GLY A 88 -1.51 -10.35 7.26
N LEU A 89 -1.85 -10.20 8.53
CA LEU A 89 -1.85 -11.26 9.53
C LEU A 89 -3.27 -11.76 9.75
N SER A 90 -3.50 -13.04 9.55
CA SER A 90 -4.82 -13.66 9.71
C SER A 90 -4.74 -14.95 10.52
N CYS A 91 -5.85 -15.42 11.10
CA CYS A 91 -5.83 -16.59 11.99
C CYS A 91 -5.67 -17.93 11.24
N GLY A 92 -5.82 -17.98 9.93
CA GLY A 92 -5.69 -19.17 9.07
C GLY A 92 -6.81 -20.22 9.22
N ARG A 93 -7.72 -20.12 10.20
CA ARG A 93 -8.67 -21.20 10.59
C ARG A 93 -10.13 -20.79 10.63
N CYS A 94 -10.50 -19.53 10.57
CA CYS A 94 -11.90 -19.10 10.53
C CYS A 94 -12.50 -19.32 9.14
N ALA A 95 -13.82 -19.26 9.03
CA ALA A 95 -14.54 -19.47 7.78
C ALA A 95 -14.05 -18.54 6.65
N ALA A 96 -13.70 -17.29 6.97
CA ALA A 96 -13.14 -16.35 5.98
C ALA A 96 -11.78 -16.83 5.46
N CYS A 97 -10.86 -17.22 6.36
CA CYS A 97 -9.53 -17.73 5.99
C CYS A 97 -9.63 -19.01 5.16
N LEU A 98 -10.44 -19.97 5.61
CA LEU A 98 -10.64 -21.25 4.89
C LEU A 98 -11.28 -21.06 3.51
N ALA A 99 -12.05 -19.98 3.32
CA ALA A 99 -12.63 -19.59 2.04
C ALA A 99 -11.71 -18.71 1.17
N GLY A 100 -10.43 -18.52 1.56
CA GLY A 100 -9.48 -17.68 0.83
C GLY A 100 -9.74 -16.18 0.90
N ARG A 101 -10.56 -15.73 1.85
CA ARG A 101 -10.87 -14.31 2.13
C ARG A 101 -10.22 -13.86 3.43
N ASP A 102 -8.94 -14.16 3.58
CA ASP A 102 -8.16 -13.93 4.79
C ASP A 102 -8.09 -12.45 5.20
N ASN A 103 -8.19 -11.51 4.25
CA ASN A 103 -8.29 -10.07 4.51
C ASN A 103 -9.62 -9.64 5.19
N THR A 104 -10.62 -10.55 5.28
CA THR A 104 -11.86 -10.35 6.03
C THR A 104 -11.94 -11.20 7.32
N CYS A 105 -10.79 -11.73 7.76
CA CYS A 105 -10.68 -12.46 9.01
C CYS A 105 -11.07 -11.57 10.21
N PRO A 106 -11.90 -12.04 11.15
CA PRO A 106 -12.25 -11.26 12.36
C PRO A 106 -11.03 -10.87 13.22
N HIS A 107 -9.94 -11.63 13.10
CA HIS A 107 -8.67 -11.38 13.79
C HIS A 107 -7.59 -10.80 12.85
N TYR A 108 -8.02 -10.16 11.77
CA TYR A 108 -7.08 -9.57 10.81
C TYR A 108 -6.30 -8.44 11.44
N ASP A 109 -4.99 -8.47 11.21
CA ASP A 109 -4.08 -7.39 11.56
C ASP A 109 -3.14 -7.11 10.39
N VAL A 110 -2.40 -6.02 10.48
CA VAL A 110 -1.31 -5.68 9.57
C VAL A 110 -0.03 -5.66 10.37
N LEU A 111 1.02 -6.30 9.85
CA LEU A 111 2.34 -6.31 10.47
C LEU A 111 2.76 -4.88 10.84
N GLY A 112 3.26 -4.69 12.04
CA GLY A 112 3.62 -3.37 12.55
C GLY A 112 2.43 -2.49 12.93
N TYR A 113 1.18 -2.96 12.88
CA TYR A 113 0.01 -2.18 13.28
C TYR A 113 -0.38 -2.40 14.74
N ARG A 114 -0.71 -3.62 15.17
CA ARG A 114 -0.87 -4.00 16.58
C ARG A 114 0.25 -4.93 17.04
N SER A 115 0.84 -5.67 16.11
CA SER A 115 2.05 -6.45 16.28
C SER A 115 3.28 -5.59 16.00
N GLU A 116 4.44 -6.00 16.47
CA GLU A 116 5.69 -5.34 16.11
C GLU A 116 6.05 -5.55 14.65
N GLY A 117 6.62 -4.51 14.04
CA GLY A 117 6.93 -4.41 12.63
C GLY A 117 8.42 -4.39 12.31
N GLY A 118 8.72 -3.91 11.11
CA GLY A 118 10.04 -3.97 10.49
C GLY A 118 10.95 -2.76 10.69
N TYR A 119 10.60 -1.78 11.52
CA TYR A 119 11.54 -0.70 11.87
C TYR A 119 12.58 -1.18 12.88
N ALA A 120 13.23 -2.30 12.59
CA ALA A 120 14.18 -2.98 13.45
C ALA A 120 15.17 -3.82 12.61
N GLU A 121 16.24 -4.31 13.24
CA GLU A 121 17.18 -5.26 12.61
C GLU A 121 16.55 -6.64 12.38
N TYR A 122 15.58 -7.04 13.20
CA TYR A 122 14.89 -8.33 13.10
C TYR A 122 13.39 -8.15 13.31
N VAL A 123 12.61 -8.98 12.64
CA VAL A 123 11.16 -9.09 12.83
C VAL A 123 10.75 -10.55 12.85
N ARG A 124 9.74 -10.87 13.67
CA ARG A 124 9.16 -12.21 13.77
C ARG A 124 7.76 -12.23 13.15
N VAL A 125 7.51 -13.21 12.30
CA VAL A 125 6.23 -13.39 11.63
C VAL A 125 5.81 -14.85 11.57
N PRO A 126 4.52 -15.18 11.40
CA PRO A 126 4.12 -16.55 11.04
C PRO A 126 4.82 -17.02 9.76
N ALA A 127 5.26 -18.26 9.70
CA ALA A 127 5.91 -18.84 8.51
C ALA A 127 5.03 -18.69 7.25
N ALA A 128 3.70 -18.73 7.41
CA ALA A 128 2.75 -18.51 6.35
C ALA A 128 2.83 -17.12 5.69
N ASN A 129 3.44 -16.13 6.34
CA ASN A 129 3.59 -14.76 5.83
C ASN A 129 4.92 -14.52 5.09
N VAL A 130 5.78 -15.52 5.02
CA VAL A 130 7.10 -15.43 4.39
C VAL A 130 6.98 -15.80 2.92
N VAL A 131 7.49 -14.96 2.03
CA VAL A 131 7.47 -15.18 0.57
C VAL A 131 8.90 -15.11 0.04
N PRO A 132 9.46 -16.20 -0.49
CA PRO A 132 10.78 -16.20 -1.12
C PRO A 132 10.86 -15.25 -2.31
N VAL A 133 12.00 -14.58 -2.46
CA VAL A 133 12.27 -13.58 -3.49
C VAL A 133 13.48 -13.98 -4.32
N PRO A 134 13.39 -13.98 -5.67
CA PRO A 134 14.54 -14.21 -6.53
C PRO A 134 15.67 -13.20 -6.33
N ASP A 135 16.91 -13.64 -6.55
CA ASP A 135 18.11 -12.78 -6.40
C ASP A 135 18.10 -11.53 -7.29
N ALA A 136 17.42 -11.59 -8.42
CA ALA A 136 17.28 -10.46 -9.34
C ALA A 136 16.45 -9.29 -8.80
N VAL A 137 15.67 -9.49 -7.73
CA VAL A 137 14.87 -8.44 -7.10
C VAL A 137 15.65 -7.86 -5.92
N SER A 138 15.88 -6.55 -5.89
CA SER A 138 16.54 -5.89 -4.75
C SER A 138 15.66 -5.91 -3.50
N TYR A 139 16.25 -5.79 -2.30
CA TYR A 139 15.48 -5.74 -1.05
C TYR A 139 14.58 -4.51 -0.99
N GLU A 140 15.03 -3.38 -1.53
CA GLU A 140 14.25 -2.14 -1.56
C GLU A 140 13.00 -2.29 -2.43
N ALA A 141 13.15 -2.89 -3.62
CA ALA A 141 12.02 -3.18 -4.49
C ALA A 141 11.07 -4.21 -3.85
N ALA A 142 11.63 -5.25 -3.22
CA ALA A 142 10.86 -6.28 -2.52
C ALA A 142 10.09 -5.71 -1.31
N ALA A 143 10.67 -4.75 -0.56
CA ALA A 143 9.98 -4.06 0.51
C ALA A 143 8.96 -3.02 0.01
N ALA A 144 9.22 -2.35 -1.11
CA ALA A 144 8.30 -1.35 -1.66
C ALA A 144 7.03 -1.93 -2.30
N PHE A 145 6.97 -3.25 -2.47
CA PHE A 145 5.93 -3.95 -3.23
C PHE A 145 4.69 -4.35 -2.40
N PRO A 146 4.78 -5.05 -1.24
CA PRO A 146 3.70 -5.89 -0.74
C PRO A 146 2.40 -5.14 -0.49
N LEU A 147 2.38 -4.15 0.40
CA LEU A 147 1.15 -3.46 0.79
C LEU A 147 0.53 -2.69 -0.38
N THR A 148 1.35 -1.98 -1.14
CA THR A 148 0.86 -1.07 -2.18
C THR A 148 0.33 -1.80 -3.41
N PHE A 149 1.04 -2.83 -3.87
CA PHE A 149 0.60 -3.61 -5.03
C PHE A 149 -0.54 -4.57 -4.67
N LEU A 150 -0.53 -5.16 -3.47
CA LEU A 150 -1.67 -5.93 -2.98
C LEU A 150 -2.94 -5.09 -2.91
N THR A 151 -2.83 -3.87 -2.34
CA THR A 151 -3.97 -2.95 -2.24
C THR A 151 -4.48 -2.56 -3.62
N ALA A 152 -3.59 -2.14 -4.53
CA ALA A 152 -3.96 -1.75 -5.89
C ALA A 152 -4.58 -2.92 -6.67
N TRP A 153 -4.03 -4.14 -6.50
CA TRP A 153 -4.57 -5.36 -7.11
C TRP A 153 -5.99 -5.63 -6.61
N HIS A 154 -6.19 -5.67 -5.30
CA HIS A 154 -7.50 -5.91 -4.71
C HIS A 154 -8.52 -4.85 -5.13
N MET A 155 -8.13 -3.58 -5.14
CA MET A 155 -8.99 -2.48 -5.61
C MET A 155 -9.44 -2.67 -7.05
N LEU A 156 -8.51 -2.88 -7.95
CA LEU A 156 -8.77 -2.88 -9.39
C LEU A 156 -9.32 -4.22 -9.90
N VAL A 157 -8.70 -5.33 -9.49
CA VAL A 157 -9.02 -6.66 -10.04
C VAL A 157 -10.22 -7.25 -9.31
N THR A 158 -10.17 -7.33 -7.99
CA THR A 158 -11.21 -8.03 -7.21
C THR A 158 -12.42 -7.14 -6.97
N ARG A 159 -12.23 -5.88 -6.56
CA ARG A 159 -13.34 -5.00 -6.18
C ARG A 159 -13.96 -4.31 -7.39
N ALA A 160 -13.17 -3.60 -8.18
CA ALA A 160 -13.66 -2.86 -9.34
C ALA A 160 -13.82 -3.75 -10.58
N ARG A 161 -13.17 -4.92 -10.65
CA ARG A 161 -13.21 -5.83 -11.81
C ARG A 161 -12.86 -5.11 -13.10
N VAL A 162 -11.70 -4.44 -13.10
CA VAL A 162 -11.23 -3.68 -14.26
C VAL A 162 -11.08 -4.61 -15.47
N ALA A 163 -11.54 -4.13 -16.63
CA ALA A 163 -11.48 -4.88 -17.88
C ALA A 163 -10.62 -4.15 -18.94
N ALA A 164 -10.14 -4.90 -19.91
CA ALA A 164 -9.41 -4.34 -21.04
C ALA A 164 -10.29 -3.34 -21.83
N GLY A 165 -9.69 -2.21 -22.23
CA GLY A 165 -10.39 -1.13 -22.93
C GLY A 165 -11.11 -0.12 -22.03
N GLU A 166 -11.28 -0.40 -20.74
CA GLU A 166 -11.82 0.58 -19.79
C GLU A 166 -10.82 1.73 -19.52
N THR A 167 -11.36 2.89 -19.15
CA THR A 167 -10.55 4.04 -18.74
C THR A 167 -10.54 4.13 -17.20
N VAL A 168 -9.35 4.11 -16.61
CA VAL A 168 -9.13 4.20 -15.17
C VAL A 168 -8.52 5.55 -14.81
N LEU A 169 -9.15 6.29 -13.90
CA LEU A 169 -8.59 7.48 -13.29
C LEU A 169 -7.89 7.09 -11.98
N VAL A 170 -6.59 7.33 -11.90
CA VAL A 170 -5.77 7.08 -10.71
C VAL A 170 -5.43 8.40 -10.04
N LEU A 171 -5.90 8.60 -8.81
CA LEU A 171 -5.56 9.78 -8.02
C LEU A 171 -4.17 9.64 -7.38
N ALA A 172 -3.53 10.78 -7.11
CA ALA A 172 -2.25 10.86 -6.41
C ALA A 172 -1.22 9.82 -6.92
N ALA A 173 -0.94 9.85 -8.22
CA ALA A 173 -0.04 8.92 -8.92
C ALA A 173 1.38 8.83 -8.32
N GLY A 174 1.82 9.87 -7.61
CA GLY A 174 3.10 9.87 -6.90
C GLY A 174 3.11 9.09 -5.59
N SER A 175 1.97 8.57 -5.12
CA SER A 175 1.88 7.75 -3.91
C SER A 175 2.25 6.29 -4.20
N GLY A 176 2.51 5.52 -3.13
CA GLY A 176 2.76 4.08 -3.25
C GLY A 176 1.61 3.32 -3.91
N VAL A 177 0.36 3.57 -3.50
CA VAL A 177 -0.83 2.93 -4.10
C VAL A 177 -1.09 3.47 -5.51
N GLY A 178 -0.94 4.79 -5.74
CA GLY A 178 -1.16 5.39 -7.06
C GLY A 178 -0.23 4.82 -8.13
N GLN A 179 1.07 4.71 -7.84
CA GLN A 179 2.04 4.13 -8.77
C GLN A 179 1.77 2.64 -9.06
N ALA A 180 1.34 1.88 -8.05
CA ALA A 180 0.97 0.49 -8.20
C ALA A 180 -0.31 0.34 -9.04
N ALA A 181 -1.33 1.19 -8.79
CA ALA A 181 -2.59 1.17 -9.52
C ALA A 181 -2.42 1.47 -11.01
N ILE A 182 -1.50 2.38 -11.39
CA ILE A 182 -1.16 2.62 -12.81
C ILE A 182 -0.67 1.32 -13.46
N GLN A 183 0.28 0.64 -12.83
CA GLN A 183 0.88 -0.58 -13.38
C GLN A 183 -0.12 -1.75 -13.43
N VAL A 184 -0.95 -1.93 -12.39
CA VAL A 184 -2.00 -2.95 -12.35
C VAL A 184 -3.05 -2.69 -13.44
N ALA A 185 -3.55 -1.45 -13.58
CA ALA A 185 -4.53 -1.11 -14.62
C ALA A 185 -3.96 -1.34 -16.03
N ARG A 186 -2.69 -0.96 -16.27
CA ARG A 186 -1.99 -1.21 -17.53
C ARG A 186 -1.85 -2.70 -17.85
N LEU A 187 -1.49 -3.50 -16.84
CA LEU A 187 -1.38 -4.96 -16.99
C LEU A 187 -2.69 -5.59 -17.47
N HIS A 188 -3.83 -5.02 -17.06
CA HIS A 188 -5.17 -5.48 -17.46
C HIS A 188 -5.70 -4.82 -18.74
N GLY A 189 -4.85 -4.10 -19.48
CA GLY A 189 -5.24 -3.49 -20.77
C GLY A 189 -6.13 -2.26 -20.66
N ALA A 190 -6.19 -1.60 -19.50
CA ALA A 190 -6.95 -0.39 -19.32
C ALA A 190 -6.18 0.85 -19.82
N ARG A 191 -6.91 1.85 -20.28
CA ARG A 191 -6.40 3.20 -20.51
C ARG A 191 -6.30 3.92 -19.17
N VAL A 192 -5.13 4.47 -18.82
CA VAL A 192 -4.89 5.11 -17.53
C VAL A 192 -4.78 6.62 -17.70
N ILE A 193 -5.58 7.36 -16.93
CA ILE A 193 -5.44 8.80 -16.66
C ILE A 193 -4.97 8.92 -15.22
N ALA A 194 -3.87 9.63 -14.96
CA ALA A 194 -3.29 9.74 -13.63
C ALA A 194 -3.22 11.19 -13.15
N THR A 195 -3.43 11.46 -11.86
CA THR A 195 -3.32 12.82 -11.33
C THR A 195 -2.14 12.96 -10.37
N ALA A 196 -1.45 14.08 -10.43
CA ALA A 196 -0.43 14.45 -9.46
C ALA A 196 -0.31 15.98 -9.34
N GLY A 197 0.39 16.48 -8.32
CA GLY A 197 0.51 17.91 -8.03
C GLY A 197 1.88 18.51 -8.39
N SER A 198 2.71 17.82 -9.18
CA SER A 198 3.97 18.38 -9.66
C SER A 198 4.40 17.77 -10.99
N ALA A 199 5.15 18.53 -11.79
CA ALA A 199 5.65 18.09 -13.10
C ALA A 199 6.48 16.81 -12.99
N ALA A 200 7.32 16.68 -11.96
CA ALA A 200 8.14 15.49 -11.73
C ALA A 200 7.29 14.24 -11.47
N LYS A 201 6.24 14.35 -10.62
CA LYS A 201 5.32 13.24 -10.34
C LYS A 201 4.48 12.87 -11.56
N LEU A 202 4.09 13.86 -12.38
CA LEU A 202 3.36 13.63 -13.64
C LEU A 202 4.25 12.91 -14.68
N ALA A 203 5.52 13.29 -14.78
CA ALA A 203 6.47 12.59 -15.65
C ALA A 203 6.64 11.12 -15.22
N ARG A 204 6.83 10.87 -13.92
CA ARG A 204 6.92 9.51 -13.38
C ARG A 204 5.65 8.68 -13.63
N ALA A 205 4.48 9.29 -13.54
CA ALA A 205 3.22 8.59 -13.88
C ALA A 205 3.20 8.13 -15.35
N ARG A 206 3.72 8.94 -16.28
CA ARG A 206 3.87 8.53 -17.70
C ARG A 206 4.88 7.40 -17.87
N ASP A 207 6.04 7.48 -17.21
CA ASP A 207 7.06 6.41 -17.23
C ASP A 207 6.51 5.07 -16.74
N LEU A 208 5.56 5.09 -15.79
CA LEU A 208 4.86 3.91 -15.27
C LEU A 208 3.72 3.42 -16.18
N GLY A 209 3.42 4.15 -17.25
CA GLY A 209 2.45 3.74 -18.26
C GLY A 209 1.12 4.50 -18.23
N ALA A 210 0.99 5.61 -17.51
CA ALA A 210 -0.18 6.47 -17.66
C ALA A 210 -0.22 7.07 -19.08
N HIS A 211 -1.37 6.93 -19.75
CA HIS A 211 -1.56 7.48 -21.09
C HIS A 211 -1.72 8.99 -21.06
N GLU A 212 -2.43 9.48 -20.05
CA GLU A 212 -2.69 10.89 -19.82
C GLU A 212 -2.41 11.24 -18.36
N VAL A 213 -2.06 12.50 -18.12
CA VAL A 213 -1.84 13.01 -16.78
C VAL A 213 -2.54 14.34 -16.56
N ILE A 214 -3.02 14.58 -15.34
CA ILE A 214 -3.72 15.79 -14.92
C ILE A 214 -2.98 16.41 -13.74
N ASP A 215 -2.58 17.66 -13.86
CA ASP A 215 -2.15 18.44 -12.70
C ASP A 215 -3.40 18.89 -11.93
N HIS A 216 -3.59 18.30 -10.74
CA HIS A 216 -4.77 18.53 -9.94
C HIS A 216 -4.77 19.86 -9.19
N TYR A 217 -3.66 20.60 -9.20
CA TYR A 217 -3.62 21.99 -8.72
C TYR A 217 -3.95 23.00 -9.82
N ALA A 218 -3.56 22.69 -11.06
CA ALA A 218 -3.83 23.58 -12.21
C ALA A 218 -5.21 23.38 -12.83
N SER A 219 -5.85 22.23 -12.61
CA SER A 219 -7.09 21.86 -13.33
C SER A 219 -8.11 21.15 -12.45
N ASP A 220 -9.40 21.28 -12.80
CA ASP A 220 -10.45 20.44 -12.18
C ASP A 220 -10.36 19.02 -12.73
N ILE A 221 -10.15 18.06 -11.83
CA ILE A 221 -9.96 16.64 -12.14
C ILE A 221 -11.13 16.08 -12.96
N ALA A 222 -12.38 16.41 -12.57
CA ALA A 222 -13.57 15.88 -13.24
C ALA A 222 -13.74 16.47 -14.64
N ALA A 223 -13.50 17.77 -14.80
CA ALA A 223 -13.59 18.44 -16.09
C ALA A 223 -12.55 17.87 -17.06
N GLU A 224 -11.28 17.73 -16.62
CA GLU A 224 -10.21 17.19 -17.45
C GLU A 224 -10.42 15.70 -17.78
N ALA A 225 -10.81 14.88 -16.82
CA ALA A 225 -11.12 13.46 -17.07
C ALA A 225 -12.24 13.32 -18.12
N ARG A 226 -13.26 14.16 -18.06
CA ARG A 226 -14.33 14.19 -19.07
C ARG A 226 -13.86 14.72 -20.42
N ARG A 227 -12.99 15.74 -20.45
CA ARG A 227 -12.39 16.24 -21.71
C ARG A 227 -11.59 15.14 -22.40
N LEU A 228 -10.79 14.41 -21.65
CA LEU A 228 -9.95 13.31 -22.14
C LEU A 228 -10.73 12.06 -22.57
N THR A 229 -12.03 11.99 -22.27
CA THR A 229 -12.92 10.87 -22.58
C THR A 229 -14.15 11.31 -23.41
N ASP A 230 -14.01 12.35 -24.23
CA ASP A 230 -15.07 12.88 -25.09
C ASP A 230 -16.39 13.11 -24.33
N LYS A 231 -16.30 13.69 -23.13
CA LYS A 231 -17.38 14.00 -22.18
C LYS A 231 -18.08 12.77 -21.56
N ARG A 232 -17.68 11.54 -21.90
CA ARG A 232 -18.26 10.30 -21.35
C ARG A 232 -17.98 10.15 -19.85
N GLY A 233 -16.75 10.41 -19.42
CA GLY A 233 -16.22 10.12 -18.11
C GLY A 233 -15.44 8.79 -18.08
N VAL A 234 -14.88 8.43 -16.92
CA VAL A 234 -14.03 7.25 -16.73
C VAL A 234 -14.84 6.07 -16.17
N ASP A 235 -14.42 4.85 -16.48
CA ASP A 235 -15.10 3.64 -16.03
C ASP A 235 -14.80 3.31 -14.57
N VAL A 236 -13.56 3.56 -14.14
CA VAL A 236 -13.11 3.30 -12.79
C VAL A 236 -12.34 4.50 -12.23
N VAL A 237 -12.59 4.84 -10.97
CA VAL A 237 -11.76 5.77 -10.19
C VAL A 237 -11.10 5.01 -9.04
N VAL A 238 -9.76 5.08 -8.97
CA VAL A 238 -8.95 4.63 -7.83
C VAL A 238 -8.79 5.80 -6.88
N GLU A 239 -9.52 5.76 -5.77
CA GLU A 239 -9.59 6.82 -4.76
C GLU A 239 -8.88 6.37 -3.47
N HIS A 240 -8.03 7.22 -2.92
CA HIS A 240 -7.39 6.99 -1.61
C HIS A 240 -7.00 8.31 -0.93
N VAL A 241 -7.46 9.42 -1.51
CA VAL A 241 -7.24 10.78 -0.97
C VAL A 241 -8.36 11.16 -0.01
N GLY A 242 -9.61 10.85 -0.36
CA GLY A 242 -10.77 11.03 0.52
C GLY A 242 -11.47 12.38 0.31
N GLN A 243 -11.77 13.07 1.40
CA GLN A 243 -12.68 14.23 1.44
C GLN A 243 -12.39 15.30 0.38
N ALA A 244 -11.13 15.66 0.17
CA ALA A 244 -10.74 16.74 -0.76
C ALA A 244 -11.02 16.42 -2.24
N THR A 245 -11.06 15.15 -2.61
CA THR A 245 -11.20 14.71 -4.01
C THR A 245 -12.52 13.99 -4.29
N TRP A 246 -13.24 13.53 -3.27
CA TRP A 246 -14.39 12.66 -3.38
C TRP A 246 -15.43 13.15 -4.39
N ALA A 247 -15.88 14.40 -4.25
CA ALA A 247 -16.90 14.98 -5.14
C ALA A 247 -16.42 15.07 -6.60
N LYS A 248 -15.14 15.36 -6.82
CA LYS A 248 -14.53 15.39 -8.16
C LYS A 248 -14.41 14.00 -8.74
N SER A 249 -14.00 13.03 -7.91
CA SER A 249 -13.87 11.62 -8.26
C SER A 249 -15.21 11.02 -8.71
N VAL A 250 -16.30 11.28 -7.98
CA VAL A 250 -17.64 10.84 -8.35
C VAL A 250 -18.12 11.50 -9.65
N ARG A 251 -17.87 12.80 -9.83
CA ARG A 251 -18.26 13.51 -11.07
C ARG A 251 -17.47 13.09 -12.31
N ALA A 252 -16.26 12.55 -12.13
CA ALA A 252 -15.44 12.06 -13.23
C ALA A 252 -15.98 10.76 -13.84
N LEU A 253 -16.79 9.98 -13.10
CA LEU A 253 -17.29 8.69 -13.55
C LEU A 253 -18.22 8.79 -14.77
N ALA A 254 -18.13 7.82 -15.65
CA ALA A 254 -19.11 7.54 -16.68
C ALA A 254 -20.40 6.93 -16.10
N PRO A 255 -21.54 6.92 -16.82
CA PRO A 255 -22.67 6.08 -16.44
C PRO A 255 -22.25 4.60 -16.29
N GLY A 256 -22.69 3.94 -15.21
CA GLY A 256 -22.28 2.58 -14.85
C GLY A 256 -20.87 2.50 -14.26
N GLY A 257 -20.18 3.62 -14.06
CA GLY A 257 -18.81 3.68 -13.53
C GLY A 257 -18.70 3.27 -12.05
N ARG A 258 -17.49 2.91 -11.64
CA ARG A 258 -17.17 2.43 -10.28
C ARG A 258 -16.10 3.31 -9.65
N LEU A 259 -16.30 3.74 -8.41
CA LEU A 259 -15.26 4.31 -7.56
C LEU A 259 -14.86 3.27 -6.53
N VAL A 260 -13.59 2.97 -6.44
CA VAL A 260 -13.04 2.09 -5.41
C VAL A 260 -12.11 2.87 -4.50
N THR A 261 -12.33 2.77 -3.17
CA THR A 261 -11.54 3.50 -2.16
C THR A 261 -10.90 2.56 -1.15
N CYS A 262 -9.64 2.88 -0.78
CA CYS A 262 -8.89 2.17 0.26
C CYS A 262 -8.27 3.11 1.31
N GLY A 263 -8.56 4.41 1.25
CA GLY A 263 -7.92 5.39 2.12
C GLY A 263 -8.63 6.74 2.15
N ASN A 264 -8.20 7.58 3.07
CA ASN A 264 -8.85 8.83 3.42
C ASN A 264 -7.86 9.88 3.98
N THR A 265 -6.73 10.07 3.29
CA THR A 265 -5.61 10.92 3.78
C THR A 265 -5.99 12.37 4.04
N THR A 266 -7.07 12.89 3.43
CA THR A 266 -7.55 14.27 3.59
C THR A 266 -8.83 14.40 4.44
N GLY A 267 -9.30 13.30 5.02
CA GLY A 267 -10.50 13.26 5.85
C GLY A 267 -11.41 12.10 5.49
N TRP A 268 -12.17 11.63 6.47
CA TRP A 268 -12.97 10.40 6.41
C TRP A 268 -14.44 10.61 6.05
N GLU A 269 -14.94 11.84 6.08
CA GLU A 269 -16.32 12.15 5.75
C GLU A 269 -16.44 12.68 4.34
N ALA A 270 -17.39 12.15 3.56
CA ALA A 270 -17.67 12.59 2.22
C ALA A 270 -19.16 12.48 1.92
N ALA A 271 -19.73 13.51 1.31
CA ALA A 271 -21.13 13.53 0.87
C ALA A 271 -21.24 13.11 -0.59
N ILE A 272 -22.40 12.52 -0.93
CA ILE A 272 -22.78 12.21 -2.30
C ILE A 272 -24.24 12.64 -2.56
N ASP A 273 -24.51 13.20 -3.74
CA ASP A 273 -25.87 13.39 -4.23
C ASP A 273 -26.42 12.03 -4.70
N LEU A 274 -27.40 11.50 -3.98
CA LEU A 274 -28.01 10.20 -4.28
C LEU A 274 -28.69 10.18 -5.65
N ARG A 275 -29.19 11.32 -6.14
CA ARG A 275 -29.78 11.41 -7.48
C ARG A 275 -28.72 11.14 -8.54
N PHE A 276 -27.52 11.65 -8.36
CA PHE A 276 -26.40 11.40 -9.25
C PHE A 276 -25.93 9.93 -9.20
N LEU A 277 -25.95 9.33 -8.00
CA LEU A 277 -25.62 7.93 -7.80
C LEU A 277 -26.57 6.99 -8.56
N PHE A 278 -27.90 7.11 -8.32
CA PHE A 278 -28.84 6.16 -8.92
C PHE A 278 -29.11 6.46 -10.41
N SER A 279 -29.24 7.73 -10.81
CA SER A 279 -29.55 8.07 -12.22
C SER A 279 -28.43 7.68 -13.19
N ARG A 280 -27.20 7.60 -12.69
CA ARG A 280 -26.03 7.18 -13.49
C ARG A 280 -25.59 5.74 -13.18
N GLN A 281 -26.32 5.02 -12.33
CA GLN A 281 -26.05 3.64 -11.95
C GLN A 281 -24.62 3.43 -11.46
N LEU A 282 -24.10 4.35 -10.62
CA LEU A 282 -22.73 4.30 -10.11
C LEU A 282 -22.58 3.26 -9.00
N SER A 283 -21.37 2.69 -8.87
CA SER A 283 -20.99 1.83 -7.76
C SER A 283 -19.88 2.47 -6.92
N LEU A 284 -20.07 2.52 -5.60
CA LEU A 284 -19.07 2.97 -4.64
C LEU A 284 -18.58 1.75 -3.84
N LEU A 285 -17.30 1.45 -3.95
CA LEU A 285 -16.72 0.20 -3.45
C LEU A 285 -15.65 0.50 -2.40
N GLY A 286 -15.81 -0.09 -1.20
CA GLY A 286 -14.74 -0.14 -0.22
C GLY A 286 -13.75 -1.26 -0.56
N SER A 287 -12.48 -1.03 -0.25
CA SER A 287 -11.39 -1.99 -0.39
C SER A 287 -10.45 -1.89 0.81
N TYR A 288 -10.05 -3.02 1.36
CA TYR A 288 -9.11 -3.07 2.47
C TYR A 288 -8.08 -4.17 2.24
N MET A 289 -6.82 -3.76 2.11
CA MET A 289 -5.70 -4.66 1.80
C MET A 289 -5.99 -5.54 0.59
N GLY A 290 -5.79 -6.84 0.71
CA GLY A 290 -6.12 -7.91 -0.21
C GLY A 290 -5.79 -9.26 0.41
N THR A 291 -6.10 -10.34 -0.29
CA THR A 291 -5.82 -11.70 0.18
C THR A 291 -4.37 -12.11 -0.07
N LYS A 292 -3.89 -13.08 0.70
CA LYS A 292 -2.56 -13.67 0.47
C LYS A 292 -2.42 -14.25 -0.94
N ALA A 293 -3.47 -14.89 -1.44
CA ALA A 293 -3.47 -15.46 -2.80
C ALA A 293 -3.26 -14.38 -3.87
N GLU A 294 -3.90 -13.20 -3.70
CA GLU A 294 -3.70 -12.06 -4.60
C GLU A 294 -2.26 -11.53 -4.56
N LEU A 295 -1.67 -11.44 -3.36
CA LEU A 295 -0.28 -11.01 -3.23
C LEU A 295 0.68 -11.98 -3.93
N LEU A 296 0.51 -13.29 -3.71
CA LEU A 296 1.35 -14.31 -4.34
C LEU A 296 1.22 -14.29 -5.87
N HIS A 297 0.00 -14.04 -6.37
CA HIS A 297 -0.22 -13.87 -7.80
C HIS A 297 0.43 -12.59 -8.34
N ALA A 298 0.23 -11.46 -7.68
CA ALA A 298 0.83 -10.18 -8.06
C ALA A 298 2.37 -10.20 -7.99
N ALA A 299 2.94 -10.97 -7.06
CA ALA A 299 4.39 -11.11 -6.90
C ALA A 299 5.07 -11.75 -8.12
N GLN A 300 4.38 -12.58 -8.92
CA GLN A 300 4.95 -13.12 -10.14
C GLN A 300 5.30 -12.02 -11.15
N PHE A 301 4.52 -10.92 -11.17
CA PHE A 301 4.77 -9.78 -12.04
C PHE A 301 5.93 -8.90 -11.53
N LEU A 302 6.23 -8.92 -10.22
CA LEU A 302 7.45 -8.35 -9.68
C LEU A 302 8.67 -9.21 -10.08
N PHE A 303 8.55 -10.53 -9.94
CA PHE A 303 9.66 -11.46 -10.18
C PHE A 303 10.08 -11.52 -11.66
N ASP A 304 9.14 -11.32 -12.58
CA ASP A 304 9.42 -11.24 -14.03
C ASP A 304 9.67 -9.80 -14.54
N GLY A 305 9.72 -8.81 -13.64
CA GLY A 305 10.08 -7.42 -13.93
C GLY A 305 8.98 -6.58 -14.58
N ARG A 306 7.74 -7.11 -14.70
CA ARG A 306 6.59 -6.35 -15.21
C ARG A 306 6.07 -5.33 -14.20
N PHE A 307 6.14 -5.62 -12.90
CA PHE A 307 5.93 -4.62 -11.85
C PHE A 307 7.26 -4.06 -11.38
N ARG A 308 7.32 -2.74 -11.30
CA ARG A 308 8.51 -1.98 -10.88
C ARG A 308 8.11 -1.02 -9.76
N PRO A 309 8.20 -1.45 -8.49
CA PRO A 309 7.94 -0.55 -7.37
C PRO A 309 8.86 0.66 -7.42
N LEU A 310 8.28 1.85 -7.39
CA LEU A 310 9.04 3.09 -7.40
C LEU A 310 9.55 3.39 -5.99
N VAL A 311 10.86 3.32 -5.81
CA VAL A 311 11.55 3.75 -4.58
C VAL A 311 12.04 5.18 -4.78
N ASP A 312 11.58 6.10 -3.92
CA ASP A 312 11.99 7.51 -3.94
C ASP A 312 13.37 7.68 -3.30
N THR A 313 13.51 7.22 -2.08
CA THR A 313 14.76 7.37 -1.31
C THR A 313 14.92 6.20 -0.35
N VAL A 314 16.15 5.72 -0.22
CA VAL A 314 16.58 4.79 0.82
C VAL A 314 17.28 5.58 1.91
N MET A 315 16.89 5.38 3.17
CA MET A 315 17.39 6.11 4.34
C MET A 315 17.80 5.11 5.43
N PRO A 316 18.79 5.43 6.26
CA PRO A 316 19.12 4.57 7.40
C PRO A 316 17.96 4.54 8.40
N LEU A 317 17.82 3.43 9.13
CA LEU A 317 16.77 3.27 10.15
C LEU A 317 16.75 4.42 11.16
N ALA A 318 17.91 4.97 11.52
CA ALA A 318 18.04 6.14 12.41
C ALA A 318 17.32 7.40 11.89
N ALA A 319 17.07 7.49 10.59
CA ALA A 319 16.38 8.62 9.96
C ALA A 319 14.86 8.43 9.85
N ALA A 320 14.27 7.47 10.58
CA ALA A 320 12.84 7.17 10.51
C ALA A 320 11.95 8.40 10.80
N ALA A 321 12.32 9.24 11.76
CA ALA A 321 11.60 10.47 12.05
C ALA A 321 11.57 11.43 10.85
N ASP A 322 12.69 11.60 10.15
CA ASP A 322 12.79 12.44 8.94
C ASP A 322 12.02 11.83 7.77
N ALA A 323 12.06 10.50 7.62
CA ALA A 323 11.26 9.79 6.63
C ALA A 323 9.74 10.02 6.86
N HIS A 324 9.29 9.98 8.12
CA HIS A 324 7.90 10.30 8.48
C HIS A 324 7.55 11.76 8.16
N ARG A 325 8.43 12.73 8.46
CA ARG A 325 8.22 14.16 8.10
C ARG A 325 8.06 14.34 6.59
N ARG A 326 8.93 13.72 5.79
CA ARG A 326 8.85 13.78 4.33
C ARG A 326 7.54 13.19 3.80
N LEU A 327 7.12 12.04 4.34
CA LEU A 327 5.87 11.39 3.93
C LEU A 327 4.65 12.25 4.30
N GLU A 328 4.65 12.89 5.48
CA GLU A 328 3.61 13.82 5.93
C GLU A 328 3.52 15.08 5.08
N ALA A 329 4.66 15.62 4.67
CA ALA A 329 4.73 16.78 3.78
C ALA A 329 4.29 16.47 2.33
N GLY A 330 4.12 15.19 1.98
CA GLY A 330 3.83 14.78 0.61
C GLY A 330 5.03 14.96 -0.35
N ASP A 331 6.23 15.17 0.18
CA ASP A 331 7.49 15.32 -0.58
C ASP A 331 8.11 13.94 -0.86
N VAL A 332 7.31 13.09 -1.52
CA VAL A 332 7.69 11.72 -1.88
C VAL A 332 7.06 11.37 -3.23
N CYS A 333 7.80 10.66 -4.06
CA CYS A 333 7.32 10.08 -5.31
C CYS A 333 7.59 8.57 -5.34
N GLY A 334 6.65 7.76 -4.88
CA GLY A 334 6.82 6.32 -4.68
C GLY A 334 6.90 5.95 -3.21
N LYS A 335 7.90 5.16 -2.83
CA LYS A 335 8.10 4.65 -1.46
C LYS A 335 9.41 5.17 -0.85
N LEU A 336 9.36 5.56 0.41
CA LEU A 336 10.55 5.69 1.24
C LEU A 336 10.89 4.33 1.84
N VAL A 337 12.16 3.99 1.90
CA VAL A 337 12.65 2.72 2.42
C VAL A 337 13.68 2.98 3.51
N LEU A 338 13.53 2.31 4.66
CA LEU A 338 14.50 2.30 5.75
C LEU A 338 15.37 1.06 5.67
N THR A 339 16.65 1.22 5.95
CA THR A 339 17.63 0.11 6.08
C THR A 339 18.26 0.14 7.46
N PRO A 340 18.25 -0.98 8.21
CA PRO A 340 18.94 -1.11 9.49
C PRO A 340 20.44 -0.90 9.43
#